data_d36cd6f8712c171ed64819d120bb2fbc
#
_entry.id   d36cd6f8712c171ed64819d120bb2fbc
#
_cell.length_a   1.000
_cell.length_b   1.000
_cell.length_c   1.000
_cell.angle_alpha   90.00
_cell.angle_beta   90.00
_cell.angle_gamma   90.00
#
_symmetry.space_group_name_H-M   'P 1'
#
loop_
_entity.id
_entity.type
_entity.pdbx_description
1 polymer ?
#
loop_
_entity_poly.entity_id
_entity_poly.type
_entity_poly.pdbx_seq_one_letter_code
_entity_poly.pdbx_strand_id
1 'polypeptide(L)'
;KGCAVHSPSADRPGPIADRLRADCSSLGYELHTNTGRPQAFPALIEVYPHVTLLALLHRNYRVPYKVSRSNQYWKTEQLSRGERIQRLLREFQAIKAGLDAQITGIPSFIPMPAEVTTLASLKPVEDMLDGLICAWMGIEHLEGRTTGVGDATAAIWVPKACCPQPTAPEAGTGPRG
;
A
#
# COMPACT_ATOMS: atom_id res chain seq x y z
N LYS A 1 -13.64 -6.87 6.82
CA LYS A 1 -13.03 -6.39 8.09
C LYS A 1 -12.20 -5.19 7.73
N GLY A 2 -12.61 -3.98 8.16
CA GLY A 2 -11.89 -2.75 7.85
C GLY A 2 -10.45 -2.76 8.37
N CYS A 3 -9.52 -2.18 7.61
CA CYS A 3 -8.20 -1.88 8.11
C CYS A 3 -8.31 -0.68 9.05
N ALA A 4 -7.96 -0.85 10.32
CA ALA A 4 -7.79 0.28 11.21
C ALA A 4 -6.51 1.03 10.82
N VAL A 5 -6.66 2.24 10.32
CA VAL A 5 -5.54 3.16 10.11
C VAL A 5 -5.36 3.93 11.41
N HIS A 6 -4.20 3.82 12.03
CA HIS A 6 -3.86 4.69 13.15
C HIS A 6 -3.28 5.99 12.58
N SER A 7 -4.13 6.98 12.45
CA SER A 7 -3.66 8.33 12.24
C SER A 7 -2.91 8.83 13.48
N PRO A 8 -1.85 9.64 13.35
CA PRO A 8 -1.29 10.36 14.48
C PRO A 8 -2.42 11.14 15.17
N SER A 9 -2.56 10.98 16.46
CA SER A 9 -3.47 11.80 17.27
C SER A 9 -2.72 12.97 17.90
N ALA A 10 -3.44 13.98 18.37
CA ALA A 10 -2.84 15.09 19.13
C ALA A 10 -2.01 14.59 20.33
N ASP A 11 -2.44 13.47 20.94
CA ASP A 11 -1.75 12.83 22.06
C ASP A 11 -0.55 11.97 21.65
N ARG A 12 -0.43 11.65 20.35
CA ARG A 12 0.66 10.88 19.77
C ARG A 12 1.03 11.47 18.42
N PRO A 13 1.58 12.68 18.40
CA PRO A 13 2.07 13.28 17.16
C PRO A 13 3.14 12.37 16.60
N GLY A 14 3.12 12.17 15.30
CA GLY A 14 4.15 11.46 14.58
C GLY A 14 5.32 12.40 14.25
N PRO A 15 6.26 12.69 15.16
CA PRO A 15 7.27 13.73 14.94
C PRO A 15 8.11 13.49 13.69
N ILE A 16 8.23 12.22 13.28
CA ILE A 16 8.93 11.84 12.03
C ILE A 16 8.09 12.26 10.82
N ALA A 17 6.77 12.03 10.84
CA ALA A 17 5.87 12.40 9.75
C ALA A 17 5.79 13.92 9.58
N ASP A 18 5.67 14.66 10.70
CA ASP A 18 5.61 16.13 10.69
C ASP A 18 6.93 16.73 10.17
N ARG A 19 8.06 16.18 10.60
CA ARG A 19 9.38 16.60 10.12
C ARG A 19 9.54 16.30 8.63
N LEU A 20 9.20 15.11 8.18
CA LEU A 20 9.27 14.73 6.76
C LEU A 20 8.41 15.65 5.91
N ARG A 21 7.19 15.97 6.36
CA ARG A 21 6.31 16.91 5.68
C ARG A 21 6.94 18.31 5.58
N ALA A 22 7.49 18.82 6.68
CA ALA A 22 8.15 20.12 6.69
C ALA A 22 9.37 20.16 5.77
N ASP A 23 10.21 19.12 5.80
CA ASP A 23 11.38 18.99 4.94
C ASP A 23 10.96 18.91 3.46
N CYS A 24 9.95 18.14 3.12
CA CYS A 24 9.41 18.05 1.75
C CYS A 24 8.82 19.39 1.28
N SER A 25 8.03 20.07 2.12
CA SER A 25 7.46 21.38 1.80
C SER A 25 8.54 22.44 1.55
N SER A 26 9.64 22.42 2.33
CA SER A 26 10.78 23.32 2.12
C SER A 26 11.46 23.12 0.78
N LEU A 27 11.32 21.94 0.16
CA LEU A 27 11.82 21.58 -1.16
C LEU A 27 10.77 21.77 -2.27
N GLY A 28 9.60 22.32 -1.95
CA GLY A 28 8.52 22.57 -2.90
C GLY A 28 7.58 21.38 -3.12
N TYR A 29 7.67 20.31 -2.32
CA TYR A 29 6.76 19.16 -2.38
C TYR A 29 5.63 19.32 -1.36
N GLU A 30 4.56 19.98 -1.76
CA GLU A 30 3.38 20.14 -0.91
C GLU A 30 2.58 18.86 -0.78
N LEU A 31 2.01 18.64 0.43
CA LEU A 31 1.13 17.47 0.67
C LEU A 31 -0.15 17.60 -0.17
N HIS A 32 -0.33 16.64 -1.07
CA HIS A 32 -1.55 16.55 -1.87
C HIS A 32 -2.66 15.86 -1.09
N THR A 33 -3.69 16.62 -0.80
CA THR A 33 -4.91 16.17 -0.10
C THR A 33 -6.11 16.21 -1.04
N ASN A 34 -7.27 15.71 -0.59
CA ASN A 34 -8.49 15.65 -1.41
C ASN A 34 -9.22 17.00 -1.40
N THR A 35 -8.62 18.01 -2.05
CA THR A 35 -9.19 19.38 -2.13
C THR A 35 -10.15 19.55 -3.32
N GLY A 36 -10.27 18.57 -4.20
CA GLY A 36 -11.00 18.69 -5.48
C GLY A 36 -10.32 19.62 -6.51
N ARG A 37 -9.13 20.13 -6.22
CA ARG A 37 -8.35 20.98 -7.14
C ARG A 37 -7.33 20.15 -7.92
N PRO A 38 -7.01 20.51 -9.17
CA PRO A 38 -5.92 19.91 -9.89
C PRO A 38 -4.61 20.02 -9.09
N GLN A 39 -3.84 18.93 -9.07
CA GLN A 39 -2.55 18.89 -8.41
C GLN A 39 -1.50 19.67 -9.21
N ALA A 40 -0.76 20.55 -8.54
CA ALA A 40 0.50 21.05 -9.03
C ALA A 40 1.64 20.06 -8.66
N PHE A 41 2.51 19.76 -9.61
CA PHE A 41 3.71 18.95 -9.36
C PHE A 41 4.93 19.86 -9.18
N PRO A 42 5.90 19.46 -8.34
CA PRO A 42 5.99 18.21 -7.56
C PRO A 42 5.06 18.17 -6.34
N ALA A 43 4.72 16.97 -5.89
CA ALA A 43 3.81 16.75 -4.76
C ALA A 43 4.26 15.61 -3.85
N LEU A 44 3.93 15.73 -2.56
CA LEU A 44 4.00 14.63 -1.60
C LEU A 44 2.62 13.98 -1.50
N ILE A 45 2.54 12.67 -1.59
CA ILE A 45 1.31 11.89 -1.40
C ILE A 45 1.46 10.92 -0.24
N GLU A 46 0.40 10.73 0.54
CA GLU A 46 0.36 9.67 1.55
C GLU A 46 -0.18 8.38 0.93
N VAL A 47 0.57 7.29 1.12
CA VAL A 47 0.26 5.97 0.59
C VAL A 47 0.12 4.97 1.73
N TYR A 48 -0.87 4.08 1.64
CA TYR A 48 -1.02 2.97 2.58
C TYR A 48 -0.77 1.63 1.87
N PRO A 49 0.43 1.03 2.00
CA PRO A 49 0.84 -0.16 1.25
C PRO A 49 -0.14 -1.33 1.31
N HIS A 50 -0.79 -1.56 2.45
CA HIS A 50 -1.76 -2.65 2.58
C HIS A 50 -2.97 -2.52 1.65
N VAL A 51 -3.52 -1.31 1.49
CA VAL A 51 -4.64 -1.07 0.58
C VAL A 51 -4.16 -1.19 -0.86
N THR A 52 -2.99 -0.63 -1.15
CA THR A 52 -2.37 -0.71 -2.47
C THR A 52 -2.14 -2.16 -2.92
N LEU A 53 -1.72 -3.03 -2.00
CA LEU A 53 -1.52 -4.46 -2.27
C LEU A 53 -2.82 -5.21 -2.60
N LEU A 54 -3.98 -4.77 -2.11
CA LEU A 54 -5.26 -5.38 -2.49
C LEU A 54 -5.53 -5.19 -3.98
N ALA A 55 -5.24 -3.99 -4.52
CA ALA A 55 -5.34 -3.73 -5.96
C ALA A 55 -4.29 -4.51 -6.75
N LEU A 56 -3.03 -4.41 -6.34
CA LEU A 56 -1.90 -5.03 -7.05
C LEU A 56 -2.07 -6.54 -7.21
N LEU A 57 -2.56 -7.21 -6.18
CA LEU A 57 -2.69 -8.67 -6.13
C LEU A 57 -4.12 -9.16 -6.39
N HIS A 58 -5.06 -8.27 -6.69
CA HIS A 58 -6.49 -8.58 -6.85
C HIS A 58 -7.06 -9.40 -5.69
N ARG A 59 -6.68 -9.05 -4.44
CA ARG A 59 -7.11 -9.74 -3.22
C ARG A 59 -8.13 -8.91 -2.45
N ASN A 60 -9.09 -9.59 -1.80
CA ASN A 60 -10.10 -8.99 -0.93
C ASN A 60 -9.81 -9.20 0.56
N TYR A 61 -8.61 -9.64 0.90
CA TYR A 61 -8.14 -9.86 2.27
C TYR A 61 -6.76 -9.28 2.48
N ARG A 62 -6.45 -8.97 3.74
CA ARG A 62 -5.15 -8.42 4.12
C ARG A 62 -4.01 -9.35 3.75
N VAL A 63 -3.06 -8.86 2.96
CA VAL A 63 -1.85 -9.60 2.56
C VAL A 63 -0.94 -9.83 3.78
N PRO A 64 -0.58 -11.08 4.11
CA PRO A 64 0.19 -11.39 5.31
C PRO A 64 1.71 -11.32 5.05
N TYR A 65 2.23 -10.12 4.78
CA TYR A 65 3.64 -9.93 4.42
C TYR A 65 4.48 -9.20 5.48
N LYS A 66 3.88 -8.65 6.56
CA LYS A 66 4.64 -7.96 7.60
C LYS A 66 5.33 -8.95 8.54
N VAL A 67 6.66 -8.90 8.58
CA VAL A 67 7.52 -9.77 9.41
C VAL A 67 7.13 -9.71 10.88
N SER A 68 6.92 -8.50 11.41
CA SER A 68 6.54 -8.28 12.81
C SER A 68 5.18 -8.89 13.20
N ARG A 69 4.31 -9.16 12.21
CA ARG A 69 2.98 -9.74 12.42
C ARG A 69 2.88 -11.21 12.05
N SER A 70 3.98 -11.85 11.67
CA SER A 70 3.99 -13.25 11.22
C SER A 70 3.39 -14.23 12.23
N ASN A 71 3.54 -13.98 13.53
CA ASN A 71 2.90 -14.78 14.59
C ASN A 71 1.38 -14.61 14.65
N GLN A 72 0.85 -13.48 14.17
CA GLN A 72 -0.58 -13.17 14.23
C GLN A 72 -1.34 -13.70 13.01
N TYR A 73 -0.70 -13.72 11.85
CA TYR A 73 -1.34 -14.14 10.61
C TYR A 73 -1.80 -15.58 10.64
N TRP A 74 -0.99 -16.46 11.22
CA TRP A 74 -1.21 -17.91 11.23
C TRP A 74 -1.30 -18.47 12.65
N LYS A 75 -1.87 -17.70 13.59
CA LYS A 75 -1.91 -18.04 15.01
C LYS A 75 -2.58 -19.40 15.28
N THR A 76 -3.59 -19.76 14.51
CA THR A 76 -4.35 -21.01 14.69
C THR A 76 -3.63 -22.24 14.13
N GLU A 77 -2.64 -22.04 13.25
CA GLU A 77 -1.96 -23.14 12.55
C GLU A 77 -0.71 -23.64 13.28
N GLN A 78 -0.29 -22.98 14.35
CA GLN A 78 0.89 -23.33 15.18
C GLN A 78 2.17 -23.56 14.37
N LEU A 79 2.39 -22.77 13.32
CA LEU A 79 3.51 -22.91 12.41
C LEU A 79 4.85 -22.76 13.12
N SER A 80 5.81 -23.60 12.77
CA SER A 80 7.21 -23.44 13.11
C SER A 80 7.79 -22.13 12.53
N ARG A 81 8.95 -21.72 13.04
CA ARG A 81 9.66 -20.56 12.47
C ARG A 81 9.98 -20.75 10.99
N GLY A 82 10.43 -21.93 10.58
CA GLY A 82 10.76 -22.24 9.19
C GLY A 82 9.55 -22.12 8.26
N GLU A 83 8.40 -22.65 8.66
CA GLU A 83 7.16 -22.55 7.88
C GLU A 83 6.69 -21.10 7.73
N ARG A 84 6.82 -20.28 8.79
CA ARG A 84 6.50 -18.84 8.73
C ARG A 84 7.42 -18.10 7.78
N ILE A 85 8.73 -18.41 7.78
CA ILE A 85 9.69 -17.86 6.80
C ILE A 85 9.25 -18.22 5.38
N GLN A 86 8.96 -19.49 5.11
CA GLN A 86 8.52 -19.93 3.78
C GLN A 86 7.24 -19.22 3.33
N ARG A 87 6.26 -19.02 4.23
CA ARG A 87 5.02 -18.30 3.90
C ARG A 87 5.26 -16.84 3.60
N LEU A 88 6.08 -16.15 4.41
CA LEU A 88 6.46 -14.76 4.14
C LEU A 88 7.16 -14.63 2.78
N LEU A 89 8.11 -15.51 2.48
CA LEU A 89 8.81 -15.49 1.19
C LEU A 89 7.87 -15.70 0.00
N ARG A 90 6.85 -16.58 0.12
CA ARG A 90 5.81 -16.73 -0.92
C ARG A 90 5.02 -15.44 -1.12
N GLU A 91 4.65 -14.74 -0.04
CA GLU A 91 3.96 -13.46 -0.15
C GLU A 91 4.86 -12.38 -0.76
N PHE A 92 6.14 -12.33 -0.39
CA PHE A 92 7.12 -11.42 -1.00
C PHE A 92 7.28 -11.67 -2.49
N GLN A 93 7.38 -12.94 -2.90
CA GLN A 93 7.43 -13.33 -4.32
C GLN A 93 6.17 -12.93 -5.07
N ALA A 94 4.98 -13.12 -4.47
CA ALA A 94 3.72 -12.71 -5.09
C ALA A 94 3.65 -11.18 -5.27
N ILE A 95 4.08 -10.41 -4.25
CA ILE A 95 4.14 -8.93 -4.33
C ILE A 95 5.13 -8.51 -5.42
N LYS A 96 6.34 -9.09 -5.43
CA LYS A 96 7.34 -8.80 -6.46
C LYS A 96 6.81 -9.10 -7.86
N ALA A 97 6.19 -10.25 -8.07
CA ALA A 97 5.61 -10.61 -9.36
C ALA A 97 4.52 -9.64 -9.82
N GLY A 98 3.67 -9.19 -8.88
CA GLY A 98 2.69 -8.13 -9.17
C GLY A 98 3.35 -6.81 -9.57
N LEU A 99 4.43 -6.41 -8.88
CA LEU A 99 5.19 -5.20 -9.21
C LEU A 99 5.96 -5.34 -10.54
N ASP A 100 6.56 -6.52 -10.83
CA ASP A 100 7.25 -6.78 -12.11
C ASP A 100 6.32 -6.62 -13.32
N ALA A 101 5.01 -6.86 -13.14
CA ALA A 101 4.01 -6.64 -14.18
C ALA A 101 3.68 -5.15 -14.40
N GLN A 102 4.03 -4.28 -13.45
CA GLN A 102 3.75 -2.84 -13.50
C GLN A 102 5.01 -2.00 -13.75
N ILE A 103 6.15 -2.44 -13.27
CA ILE A 103 7.42 -1.72 -13.30
C ILE A 103 8.50 -2.62 -13.89
N THR A 104 9.19 -2.16 -14.93
CA THR A 104 10.31 -2.89 -15.51
C THR A 104 11.61 -2.66 -14.74
N GLY A 105 12.49 -3.67 -14.73
CA GLY A 105 13.86 -3.52 -14.22
C GLY A 105 13.99 -3.70 -12.71
N ILE A 106 13.00 -4.25 -12.01
CA ILE A 106 13.15 -4.58 -10.58
C ILE A 106 14.14 -5.75 -10.43
N PRO A 107 15.28 -5.54 -9.72
CA PRO A 107 16.27 -6.61 -9.55
C PRO A 107 15.73 -7.75 -8.69
N SER A 108 16.37 -8.91 -8.76
CA SER A 108 16.13 -9.99 -7.80
C SER A 108 16.76 -9.64 -6.45
N PHE A 109 15.96 -9.61 -5.39
CA PHE A 109 16.42 -9.28 -4.04
C PHE A 109 15.79 -10.14 -2.95
N ILE A 110 14.84 -11.01 -3.32
CA ILE A 110 14.18 -11.91 -2.36
C ILE A 110 15.09 -13.13 -2.17
N PRO A 111 15.54 -13.42 -0.94
CA PRO A 111 16.46 -14.53 -0.68
C PRO A 111 15.77 -15.88 -0.87
N MET A 112 16.56 -16.91 -1.13
CA MET A 112 16.09 -18.29 -1.07
C MET A 112 15.81 -18.71 0.38
N PRO A 113 14.87 -19.62 0.64
CA PRO A 113 14.54 -20.04 2.00
C PRO A 113 15.75 -20.54 2.82
N ALA A 114 16.72 -21.19 2.16
CA ALA A 114 17.93 -21.69 2.78
C ALA A 114 18.89 -20.58 3.27
N GLU A 115 18.78 -19.39 2.73
CA GLU A 115 19.61 -18.22 3.08
C GLU A 115 19.05 -17.45 4.27
N VAL A 116 17.81 -17.74 4.68
CA VAL A 116 17.11 -17.01 5.75
C VAL A 116 17.29 -17.72 7.09
N THR A 117 18.11 -17.14 7.93
CA THR A 117 18.41 -17.70 9.27
C THR A 117 17.39 -17.29 10.34
N THR A 118 16.82 -16.09 10.22
CA THR A 118 15.88 -15.53 11.19
C THR A 118 14.73 -14.79 10.49
N LEU A 119 13.60 -14.64 11.19
CA LEU A 119 12.51 -13.78 10.68
C LEU A 119 12.97 -12.32 10.57
N ALA A 120 13.80 -11.85 11.50
CA ALA A 120 14.27 -10.46 11.48
C ALA A 120 15.11 -10.13 10.23
N SER A 121 15.85 -11.10 9.68
CA SER A 121 16.64 -10.89 8.46
C SER A 121 15.78 -10.64 7.21
N LEU A 122 14.48 -10.90 7.26
CA LEU A 122 13.52 -10.55 6.21
C LEU A 122 13.02 -9.10 6.27
N LYS A 123 13.30 -8.36 7.36
CA LYS A 123 12.80 -6.98 7.49
C LYS A 123 13.32 -6.04 6.39
N PRO A 124 14.60 -6.06 5.99
CA PRO A 124 15.06 -5.24 4.86
C PRO A 124 14.34 -5.55 3.55
N VAL A 125 14.00 -6.82 3.30
CA VAL A 125 13.22 -7.23 2.12
C VAL A 125 11.80 -6.67 2.17
N GLU A 126 11.14 -6.72 3.33
CA GLU A 126 9.83 -6.09 3.55
C GLU A 126 9.89 -4.58 3.27
N ASP A 127 10.91 -3.88 3.80
CA ASP A 127 11.05 -2.43 3.63
C ASP A 127 11.31 -2.06 2.16
N MET A 128 12.07 -2.88 1.43
CA MET A 128 12.30 -2.69 0.00
C MET A 128 10.99 -2.86 -0.80
N LEU A 129 10.18 -3.85 -0.46
CA LEU A 129 8.85 -4.03 -1.08
C LEU A 129 7.93 -2.85 -0.78
N ASP A 130 7.90 -2.34 0.45
CA ASP A 130 7.12 -1.15 0.79
C ASP A 130 7.57 0.07 -0.05
N GLY A 131 8.89 0.26 -0.22
CA GLY A 131 9.44 1.32 -1.08
C GLY A 131 9.00 1.18 -2.54
N LEU A 132 9.05 -0.04 -3.10
CA LEU A 132 8.60 -0.30 -4.47
C LEU A 132 7.09 -0.10 -4.65
N ILE A 133 6.28 -0.47 -3.65
CA ILE A 133 4.84 -0.20 -3.65
C ILE A 133 4.57 1.31 -3.67
N CYS A 134 5.30 2.08 -2.86
CA CYS A 134 5.18 3.54 -2.86
C CYS A 134 5.61 4.15 -4.20
N ALA A 135 6.68 3.64 -4.82
CA ALA A 135 7.13 4.09 -6.14
C ALA A 135 6.07 3.81 -7.23
N TRP A 136 5.49 2.60 -7.24
CA TRP A 136 4.38 2.28 -8.14
C TRP A 136 3.19 3.22 -7.94
N MET A 137 2.81 3.48 -6.68
CA MET A 137 1.75 4.44 -6.38
C MET A 137 2.04 5.85 -6.88
N GLY A 138 3.31 6.27 -6.84
CA GLY A 138 3.73 7.53 -7.43
C GLY A 138 3.47 7.58 -8.94
N ILE A 139 3.80 6.50 -9.66
CA ILE A 139 3.51 6.36 -11.09
C ILE A 139 2.01 6.40 -11.36
N GLU A 140 1.23 5.59 -10.63
CA GLU A 140 -0.23 5.57 -10.75
C GLU A 140 -0.85 6.95 -10.51
N HIS A 141 -0.29 7.70 -9.56
CA HIS A 141 -0.74 9.04 -9.23
C HIS A 141 -0.44 10.05 -10.34
N LEU A 142 0.77 10.03 -10.88
CA LEU A 142 1.16 10.89 -12.01
C LEU A 142 0.31 10.64 -13.25
N GLU A 143 -0.11 9.40 -13.47
CA GLU A 143 -0.96 9.02 -14.60
C GLU A 143 -2.48 9.17 -14.31
N GLY A 144 -2.83 9.76 -13.16
CA GLY A 144 -4.22 10.02 -12.80
C GLY A 144 -5.05 8.76 -12.50
N ARG A 145 -4.41 7.63 -12.20
CA ARG A 145 -5.06 6.35 -11.89
C ARG A 145 -5.27 6.11 -10.40
N THR A 146 -5.16 7.14 -9.57
CA THR A 146 -5.44 7.07 -8.14
C THR A 146 -6.64 7.91 -7.75
N THR A 147 -7.20 7.63 -6.57
CA THR A 147 -8.21 8.45 -5.90
C THR A 147 -7.79 8.73 -4.47
N GLY A 148 -8.07 9.96 -3.99
CA GLY A 148 -7.83 10.34 -2.59
C GLY A 148 -8.99 9.89 -1.70
N VAL A 149 -8.68 9.16 -0.64
CA VAL A 149 -9.61 8.78 0.42
C VAL A 149 -9.30 9.65 1.64
N GLY A 150 -10.16 10.57 1.95
CA GLY A 150 -9.96 11.58 2.99
C GLY A 150 -10.58 12.90 2.59
N ASP A 151 -10.08 14.00 3.17
CA ASP A 151 -10.58 15.36 2.97
C ASP A 151 -9.46 16.35 2.60
N ALA A 152 -9.76 17.64 2.73
CA ALA A 152 -8.79 18.71 2.44
C ALA A 152 -7.63 18.81 3.45
N THR A 153 -7.69 18.12 4.57
CA THR A 153 -6.65 18.16 5.62
C THR A 153 -5.71 16.97 5.55
N ALA A 154 -6.24 15.79 5.16
CA ALA A 154 -5.49 14.57 5.00
C ALA A 154 -6.16 13.63 3.98
N ALA A 155 -5.36 12.97 3.14
CA ALA A 155 -5.87 11.97 2.21
C ALA A 155 -4.83 10.88 2.00
N ILE A 156 -5.31 9.63 1.98
CA ILE A 156 -4.53 8.47 1.54
C ILE A 156 -4.88 8.22 0.07
N TRP A 157 -3.88 8.18 -0.78
CA TRP A 157 -4.07 7.90 -2.19
C TRP A 157 -4.04 6.39 -2.46
N VAL A 158 -5.06 5.90 -3.17
CA VAL A 158 -5.25 4.48 -3.48
C VAL A 158 -5.48 4.29 -4.98
N PRO A 159 -5.12 3.13 -5.56
CA PRO A 159 -5.43 2.84 -6.95
C PRO A 159 -6.94 2.88 -7.21
N LYS A 160 -7.39 3.46 -8.32
CA LYS A 160 -8.82 3.52 -8.69
C LYS A 160 -9.47 2.13 -8.78
N ALA A 161 -8.70 1.11 -9.11
CA ALA A 161 -9.16 -0.28 -9.12
C ALA A 161 -9.63 -0.81 -7.74
N CYS A 162 -9.23 -0.16 -6.64
CA CYS A 162 -9.70 -0.48 -5.28
C CYS A 162 -11.06 0.12 -4.94
N CYS A 163 -11.51 1.11 -5.71
CA CYS A 163 -12.79 1.78 -5.43
C CYS A 163 -13.92 1.05 -6.16
N PRO A 164 -15.05 0.75 -5.49
CA PRO A 164 -16.23 0.26 -6.17
C PRO A 164 -16.59 1.26 -7.27
N GLN A 165 -16.66 0.80 -8.53
CA GLN A 165 -17.19 1.64 -9.59
C GLN A 165 -18.63 2.00 -9.21
N PRO A 166 -19.05 3.28 -9.34
CA PRO A 166 -20.46 3.61 -9.20
C PRO A 166 -21.23 2.75 -10.21
N THR A 167 -22.11 1.89 -9.71
CA THR A 167 -23.03 1.13 -10.58
C THR A 167 -23.78 2.15 -11.40
N ALA A 168 -23.67 2.06 -12.72
CA ALA A 168 -24.49 2.89 -13.60
C ALA A 168 -25.95 2.72 -13.17
N PRO A 169 -26.74 3.81 -13.04
CA PRO A 169 -28.16 3.68 -12.74
C PRO A 169 -28.79 2.76 -13.79
N GLU A 170 -29.42 1.67 -13.33
CA GLU A 170 -30.18 0.82 -14.22
C GLU A 170 -31.14 1.71 -15.00
N ALA A 171 -31.01 1.68 -16.33
CA ALA A 171 -31.92 2.38 -17.21
C ALA A 171 -33.31 1.82 -16.91
N GLY A 172 -34.10 2.63 -16.18
CA GLY A 172 -35.47 2.27 -15.84
C GLY A 172 -36.25 1.89 -17.09
N THR A 173 -36.63 0.63 -17.20
CA THR A 173 -37.63 0.17 -18.12
C THR A 173 -38.93 0.85 -17.71
N GLY A 174 -39.20 2.00 -18.34
CA GLY A 174 -40.48 2.66 -18.24
C GLY A 174 -41.63 1.71 -18.66
N PRO A 175 -42.77 1.78 -17.97
CA PRO A 175 -43.92 0.93 -18.33
C PRO A 175 -44.38 1.29 -19.71
N ARG A 176 -44.47 0.28 -20.59
CA ARG A 176 -45.20 0.40 -21.87
C ARG A 176 -46.68 0.48 -21.52
N GLY A 177 -47.25 1.64 -21.72
CA GLY A 177 -48.72 1.84 -21.82
C GLY A 177 -49.27 1.34 -23.15
#